data_411aedbc69b604ffc8a1f937ff9f2908
#
_entry.id   411aedbc69b604ffc8a1f937ff9f2908
#
_cell.length_a   1.000
_cell.length_b   1.000
_cell.length_c   1.000
_cell.angle_alpha   90.00
_cell.angle_beta   90.00
_cell.angle_gamma   90.00
#
_symmetry.space_group_name_H-M   'P 1'
#
loop_
_entity.id
_entity.type
_entity.pdbx_description
1 polymer ?
#
loop_
_entity_poly.entity_id
_entity_poly.type
_entity_poly.pdbx_seq_one_letter_code
_entity_poly.pdbx_strand_id
1 'polypeptide(L)'
;MNPGIVTVRPFQIDDLDAAARFCETARALDPSIEPFAQRLSVIATGTRARLDLWRVAAGEEDQILGIAFSAVRDSAAQSTFDFYAAVHPELRCQGLGRALSGPAVGCGAILRTRVRDDSKPGRGFLSALGFIETGAQLSLQWRARGKLEAPPMPALRIRAAAAKDAGVLTRLSTDAWAGAPDTFASRADEIAQLFGEEGRVALIAESESKPLGYLAGVQLGRTLGIGEVAVLPAFRRRGIGRALIVHALRNEQGAVLSVSEANQPARALYQSLGFVQTTRRVVLELRPKEAG
;
A
#
# COMPACT_ATOMS: atom_id res chain seq x y z
N MET A 1 -0.30 14.39 29.36
CA MET A 1 0.63 13.29 29.72
C MET A 1 1.97 13.88 30.09
N ASN A 2 2.57 13.51 31.21
CA ASN A 2 3.96 13.88 31.50
C ASN A 2 4.81 12.65 31.13
N PRO A 3 5.47 12.63 29.96
CA PRO A 3 6.11 11.42 29.45
C PRO A 3 7.45 11.09 30.10
N GLY A 4 7.86 11.86 31.11
CA GLY A 4 9.21 11.74 31.65
C GLY A 4 10.30 12.03 30.61
N ILE A 5 11.44 11.35 30.72
CA ILE A 5 12.52 11.46 29.73
C ILE A 5 12.19 10.55 28.55
N VAL A 6 12.03 11.13 27.35
CA VAL A 6 11.83 10.37 26.12
C VAL A 6 13.17 10.14 25.42
N THR A 7 13.52 8.88 25.17
CA THR A 7 14.77 8.49 24.52
C THR A 7 14.49 7.90 23.14
N VAL A 8 15.23 8.33 22.12
CA VAL A 8 15.18 7.72 20.78
C VAL A 8 16.27 6.64 20.67
N ARG A 9 15.87 5.41 20.40
CA ARG A 9 16.75 4.26 20.29
C ARG A 9 16.46 3.39 19.06
N PRO A 10 17.39 2.50 18.64
CA PRO A 10 17.09 1.48 17.63
C PRO A 10 15.88 0.64 18.02
N PHE A 11 15.07 0.30 17.02
CA PHE A 11 13.98 -0.66 17.17
C PHE A 11 14.52 -2.06 17.40
N GLN A 12 13.91 -2.78 18.31
CA GLN A 12 14.16 -4.19 18.55
C GLN A 12 12.90 -5.00 18.20
N ILE A 13 13.06 -6.27 17.84
CA ILE A 13 11.90 -7.08 17.42
C ILE A 13 10.88 -7.22 18.56
N ASP A 14 11.34 -7.19 19.80
CA ASP A 14 10.49 -7.24 21.00
C ASP A 14 9.63 -5.98 21.19
N ASP A 15 9.98 -4.88 20.51
CA ASP A 15 9.15 -3.66 20.50
C ASP A 15 7.89 -3.80 19.64
N LEU A 16 7.78 -4.87 18.85
CA LEU A 16 6.77 -4.97 17.78
C LEU A 16 5.34 -4.78 18.29
N ASP A 17 4.97 -5.47 19.35
CA ASP A 17 3.61 -5.39 19.92
C ASP A 17 3.33 -4.03 20.55
N ALA A 18 4.32 -3.46 21.23
CA ALA A 18 4.20 -2.13 21.84
C ALA A 18 4.09 -1.04 20.76
N ALA A 19 4.87 -1.14 19.69
CA ALA A 19 4.82 -0.24 18.55
C ALA A 19 3.50 -0.34 17.78
N ALA A 20 2.96 -1.56 17.61
CA ALA A 20 1.66 -1.75 16.98
C ALA A 20 0.54 -1.10 17.82
N ARG A 21 0.51 -1.33 19.13
CA ARG A 21 -0.44 -0.67 20.05
C ARG A 21 -0.31 0.85 20.02
N PHE A 22 0.93 1.36 20.00
CA PHE A 22 1.16 2.80 19.83
C PHE A 22 0.54 3.34 18.54
N CYS A 23 0.75 2.67 17.41
CA CYS A 23 0.20 3.12 16.13
C CYS A 23 -1.34 3.18 16.15
N GLU A 24 -2.00 2.23 16.80
CA GLU A 24 -3.46 2.23 16.97
C GLU A 24 -3.93 3.39 17.87
N THR A 25 -3.29 3.58 19.01
CA THR A 25 -3.59 4.66 19.96
C THR A 25 -3.37 6.04 19.31
N ALA A 26 -2.23 6.23 18.66
CA ALA A 26 -1.91 7.48 17.98
C ALA A 26 -2.92 7.80 16.88
N ARG A 27 -3.40 6.78 16.14
CA ARG A 27 -4.43 6.94 15.13
C ARG A 27 -5.81 7.22 15.72
N ALA A 28 -6.14 6.68 16.88
CA ALA A 28 -7.38 7.02 17.58
C ALA A 28 -7.41 8.50 18.01
N LEU A 29 -6.25 9.04 18.40
CA LEU A 29 -6.09 10.46 18.76
C LEU A 29 -6.00 11.38 17.53
N ASP A 30 -5.45 10.90 16.44
CA ASP A 30 -5.32 11.63 15.18
C ASP A 30 -5.64 10.72 13.99
N PRO A 31 -6.88 10.71 13.49
CA PRO A 31 -7.31 9.89 12.37
C PRO A 31 -6.58 10.17 11.04
N SER A 32 -5.79 11.25 10.96
CA SER A 32 -4.95 11.50 9.79
C SER A 32 -3.71 10.60 9.72
N ILE A 33 -3.35 9.92 10.81
CA ILE A 33 -2.29 8.92 10.85
C ILE A 33 -2.76 7.68 10.06
N GLU A 34 -1.88 7.18 9.20
CA GLU A 34 -2.13 5.99 8.41
C GLU A 34 -2.22 4.72 9.30
N PRO A 35 -3.01 3.71 8.91
CA PRO A 35 -3.16 2.48 9.68
C PRO A 35 -1.92 1.58 9.52
N PHE A 36 -0.84 1.88 10.24
CA PHE A 36 0.43 1.16 10.14
C PHE A 36 0.46 -0.15 10.93
N ALA A 37 -0.31 -0.28 12.00
CA ALA A 37 -0.21 -1.39 12.95
C ALA A 37 -0.20 -2.77 12.26
N GLN A 38 -1.16 -3.02 11.37
CA GLN A 38 -1.23 -4.30 10.64
C GLN A 38 -0.05 -4.53 9.69
N ARG A 39 0.49 -3.45 9.10
CA ARG A 39 1.63 -3.53 8.18
C ARG A 39 2.94 -3.70 8.93
N LEU A 40 3.04 -3.16 10.13
CA LEU A 40 4.27 -3.17 10.92
C LEU A 40 4.77 -4.60 11.15
N SER A 41 3.90 -5.51 11.60
CA SER A 41 4.23 -6.91 11.81
C SER A 41 4.69 -7.60 10.52
N VAL A 42 3.91 -7.47 9.45
CA VAL A 42 4.24 -8.08 8.15
C VAL A 42 5.57 -7.56 7.59
N ILE A 43 5.86 -6.27 7.77
CA ILE A 43 7.12 -5.68 7.31
C ILE A 43 8.26 -6.13 8.21
N ALA A 44 8.11 -6.09 9.54
CA ALA A 44 9.19 -6.40 10.50
C ALA A 44 9.72 -7.84 10.37
N THR A 45 8.83 -8.79 10.09
CA THR A 45 9.17 -10.21 9.93
C THR A 45 9.48 -10.61 8.49
N GLY A 46 9.26 -9.70 7.54
CA GLY A 46 9.48 -9.96 6.12
C GLY A 46 10.90 -9.63 5.63
N THR A 47 11.24 -10.13 4.45
CA THR A 47 12.55 -9.92 3.79
C THR A 47 12.82 -8.48 3.38
N ARG A 48 11.83 -7.59 3.49
CA ARG A 48 11.91 -6.19 3.10
C ARG A 48 12.25 -5.24 4.25
N ALA A 49 12.30 -5.75 5.48
CA ALA A 49 12.62 -4.93 6.65
C ALA A 49 14.02 -4.34 6.56
N ARG A 50 14.15 -3.07 6.89
CA ARG A 50 15.43 -2.38 7.12
C ARG A 50 15.49 -1.98 8.59
N LEU A 51 15.48 -3.00 9.47
CA LEU A 51 15.46 -2.82 10.94
C LEU A 51 16.63 -1.95 11.45
N ASP A 52 17.74 -1.95 10.73
CA ASP A 52 18.89 -1.07 10.97
C ASP A 52 18.53 0.42 10.92
N LEU A 53 17.54 0.78 10.12
CA LEU A 53 17.03 2.15 9.96
C LEU A 53 15.87 2.49 10.89
N TRP A 54 15.28 1.49 11.56
CA TRP A 54 14.10 1.72 12.39
C TRP A 54 14.47 2.32 13.74
N ARG A 55 13.65 3.25 14.21
CA ARG A 55 13.81 3.89 15.51
C ARG A 55 12.49 3.98 16.24
N VAL A 56 12.56 3.88 17.55
CA VAL A 56 11.45 4.12 18.46
C VAL A 56 11.79 5.25 19.42
N ALA A 57 10.80 6.04 19.80
CA ALA A 57 10.86 6.96 20.92
C ALA A 57 10.19 6.26 22.10
N ALA A 58 10.96 5.95 23.13
CA ALA A 58 10.51 5.27 24.33
C ALA A 58 10.50 6.26 25.52
N GLY A 59 9.42 6.24 26.28
CA GLY A 59 9.26 6.96 27.54
C GLY A 59 9.58 6.07 28.74
N GLU A 60 8.99 6.39 29.88
CA GLU A 60 9.11 5.58 31.10
C GLU A 60 8.51 4.17 30.86
N GLU A 61 9.08 3.16 31.54
CA GLU A 61 8.68 1.76 31.40
C GLU A 61 8.66 1.25 29.94
N ASP A 62 9.55 1.77 29.10
CA ASP A 62 9.66 1.43 27.68
C ASP A 62 8.37 1.66 26.86
N GLN A 63 7.47 2.53 27.35
CA GLN A 63 6.28 2.92 26.57
C GLN A 63 6.68 3.53 25.24
N ILE A 64 6.23 2.97 24.13
CA ILE A 64 6.48 3.54 22.79
C ILE A 64 5.59 4.78 22.56
N LEU A 65 6.23 5.90 22.26
CA LEU A 65 5.63 7.21 22.04
C LEU A 65 5.86 7.75 20.63
N GLY A 66 6.65 7.04 19.84
CA GLY A 66 6.90 7.35 18.44
C GLY A 66 7.67 6.24 17.76
N ILE A 67 7.52 6.15 16.45
CA ILE A 67 8.23 5.20 15.62
C ILE A 67 8.53 5.81 14.24
N ALA A 68 9.68 5.48 13.67
CA ALA A 68 9.95 5.60 12.25
C ALA A 68 10.49 4.27 11.72
N PHE A 69 9.98 3.83 10.59
CA PHE A 69 10.40 2.57 9.97
C PHE A 69 10.37 2.66 8.45
N SER A 70 11.14 1.80 7.82
CA SER A 70 11.25 1.74 6.37
C SER A 70 11.33 0.31 5.87
N ALA A 71 10.84 0.09 4.64
CA ALA A 71 10.85 -1.20 3.98
C ALA A 71 11.34 -1.04 2.54
N VAL A 72 12.14 -1.97 2.06
CA VAL A 72 12.57 -2.00 0.66
C VAL A 72 11.34 -2.12 -0.24
N ARG A 73 11.20 -1.17 -1.16
CA ARG A 73 10.09 -1.17 -2.13
C ARG A 73 10.45 -1.94 -3.39
N ASP A 74 11.66 -1.78 -3.88
CA ASP A 74 12.12 -2.37 -5.13
C ASP A 74 13.56 -2.87 -5.01
N SER A 75 13.89 -3.91 -5.80
CA SER A 75 15.23 -4.47 -5.94
C SER A 75 15.97 -3.94 -7.16
N ALA A 76 15.43 -2.94 -7.86
CA ALA A 76 16.10 -2.31 -9.01
C ALA A 76 17.29 -1.42 -8.58
N ALA A 77 18.09 -0.97 -9.54
CA ALA A 77 19.39 -0.34 -9.35
C ALA A 77 19.45 0.90 -8.42
N GLN A 78 18.31 1.52 -8.10
CA GLN A 78 18.20 2.52 -7.04
C GLN A 78 17.29 2.01 -5.93
N SER A 79 17.86 1.80 -4.74
CA SER A 79 17.09 1.38 -3.57
C SER A 79 16.04 2.43 -3.22
N THR A 80 14.78 2.09 -3.43
CA THR A 80 13.64 2.91 -2.98
C THR A 80 13.04 2.25 -1.76
N PHE A 81 12.82 3.01 -0.70
CA PHE A 81 12.21 2.52 0.53
C PHE A 81 10.86 3.20 0.77
N ASP A 82 9.85 2.43 1.09
CA ASP A 82 8.66 2.97 1.71
C ASP A 82 9.03 3.42 3.13
N PHE A 83 8.71 4.67 3.46
CA PHE A 83 9.02 5.30 4.73
C PHE A 83 7.75 5.65 5.50
N TYR A 84 7.77 5.40 6.79
CA TYR A 84 6.66 5.66 7.70
C TYR A 84 7.18 6.27 9.00
N ALA A 85 6.47 7.26 9.54
CA ALA A 85 6.78 7.83 10.84
C ALA A 85 5.49 8.28 11.55
N ALA A 86 5.45 8.07 12.85
CA ALA A 86 4.41 8.58 13.72
C ALA A 86 4.99 9.00 15.08
N VAL A 87 4.49 10.11 15.62
CA VAL A 87 4.80 10.60 16.95
C VAL A 87 3.49 10.88 17.66
N HIS A 88 3.43 10.54 18.95
CA HIS A 88 2.27 10.82 19.80
C HIS A 88 1.85 12.29 19.64
N PRO A 89 0.57 12.61 19.40
CA PRO A 89 0.14 13.97 19.09
C PRO A 89 0.63 15.04 20.09
N GLU A 90 0.61 14.73 21.38
CA GLU A 90 1.03 15.66 22.44
C GLU A 90 2.56 15.91 22.48
N LEU A 91 3.36 15.06 21.82
CA LEU A 91 4.82 15.15 21.80
C LEU A 91 5.37 15.67 20.46
N ARG A 92 4.50 16.16 19.61
CA ARG A 92 4.89 16.76 18.33
C ARG A 92 5.59 18.11 18.55
N CYS A 93 6.28 18.56 17.53
CA CYS A 93 7.03 19.84 17.53
C CYS A 93 8.17 19.94 18.56
N GLN A 94 8.61 18.80 19.13
CA GLN A 94 9.71 18.70 20.10
C GLN A 94 10.97 18.03 19.50
N GLY A 95 11.08 17.95 18.18
CA GLY A 95 12.25 17.36 17.50
C GLY A 95 12.21 15.83 17.36
N LEU A 96 11.32 15.11 18.07
CA LEU A 96 11.26 13.63 18.07
C LEU A 96 11.10 13.04 16.66
N GLY A 97 10.22 13.60 15.83
CA GLY A 97 10.03 13.11 14.46
C GLY A 97 11.32 13.18 13.64
N ARG A 98 12.11 14.25 13.78
CA ARG A 98 13.40 14.39 13.09
C ARG A 98 14.43 13.40 13.62
N ALA A 99 14.51 13.21 14.93
CA ALA A 99 15.43 12.25 15.54
C ALA A 99 15.13 10.81 15.11
N LEU A 100 13.84 10.42 15.12
CA LEU A 100 13.37 9.11 14.65
C LEU A 100 13.70 8.86 13.18
N SER A 101 13.56 9.88 12.33
CA SER A 101 13.72 9.75 10.87
C SER A 101 15.17 9.83 10.42
N GLY A 102 16.09 10.31 11.26
CA GLY A 102 17.49 10.58 10.89
C GLY A 102 18.20 9.46 10.16
N PRO A 103 18.20 8.20 10.66
CA PRO A 103 18.86 7.10 9.98
C PRO A 103 18.30 6.79 8.60
N ALA A 104 16.97 6.83 8.43
CA ALA A 104 16.35 6.61 7.12
C ALA A 104 16.68 7.75 6.16
N VAL A 105 16.58 9.01 6.60
CA VAL A 105 16.89 10.19 5.78
C VAL A 105 18.36 10.20 5.35
N GLY A 106 19.27 9.71 6.20
CA GLY A 106 20.71 9.65 5.93
C GLY A 106 21.18 8.41 5.16
N CYS A 107 20.31 7.46 4.84
CA CYS A 107 20.74 6.17 4.26
C CYS A 107 21.14 6.21 2.78
N GLY A 108 20.97 7.35 2.09
CA GLY A 108 21.35 7.49 0.68
C GLY A 108 20.39 6.83 -0.32
N ALA A 109 19.24 6.35 0.14
CA ALA A 109 18.20 5.79 -0.72
C ALA A 109 17.09 6.81 -1.01
N ILE A 110 16.29 6.54 -2.04
CA ILE A 110 15.04 7.29 -2.25
C ILE A 110 14.04 6.83 -1.19
N LEU A 111 13.56 7.76 -0.38
CA LEU A 111 12.45 7.50 0.54
C LEU A 111 11.13 7.93 -0.09
N ARG A 112 10.15 7.05 -0.07
CA ARG A 112 8.81 7.33 -0.55
C ARG A 112 7.79 7.13 0.56
N THR A 113 6.88 8.06 0.72
CA THR A 113 5.82 7.96 1.72
C THR A 113 4.50 8.47 1.17
N ARG A 114 3.44 8.21 1.92
CA ARG A 114 2.11 8.72 1.63
C ARG A 114 1.54 9.35 2.89
N VAL A 115 0.89 10.46 2.72
CA VAL A 115 0.18 11.14 3.81
C VAL A 115 -1.16 11.65 3.29
N ARG A 116 -2.19 11.64 4.11
CA ARG A 116 -3.49 12.24 3.76
C ARG A 116 -3.28 13.70 3.38
N ASP A 117 -3.96 14.14 2.34
CA ASP A 117 -3.85 15.52 1.83
C ASP A 117 -4.35 16.56 2.85
N ASP A 118 -5.28 16.18 3.73
CA ASP A 118 -5.80 17.00 4.83
C ASP A 118 -4.91 16.98 6.09
N SER A 119 -3.87 16.13 6.16
CA SER A 119 -2.94 16.06 7.29
C SER A 119 -1.92 17.20 7.25
N LYS A 120 -2.27 18.36 7.77
CA LYS A 120 -1.35 19.52 7.87
C LYS A 120 -0.06 19.19 8.65
N PRO A 121 -0.12 18.51 9.83
CA PRO A 121 1.10 18.16 10.57
C PRO A 121 2.00 17.20 9.80
N GLY A 122 1.44 16.17 9.17
CA GLY A 122 2.20 15.18 8.41
C GLY A 122 2.89 15.81 7.18
N ARG A 123 2.17 16.62 6.41
CA ARG A 123 2.73 17.32 5.24
C ARG A 123 3.81 18.32 5.64
N GLY A 124 3.57 19.12 6.69
CA GLY A 124 4.55 20.08 7.19
C GLY A 124 5.83 19.40 7.67
N PHE A 125 5.71 18.28 8.40
CA PHE A 125 6.86 17.49 8.85
C PHE A 125 7.69 16.95 7.67
N LEU A 126 7.04 16.32 6.68
CA LEU A 126 7.72 15.76 5.52
C LEU A 126 8.40 16.86 4.67
N SER A 127 7.72 17.98 4.48
CA SER A 127 8.32 19.16 3.80
C SER A 127 9.55 19.68 4.54
N ALA A 128 9.52 19.73 5.87
CA ALA A 128 10.67 20.16 6.69
C ALA A 128 11.85 19.16 6.66
N LEU A 129 11.62 17.91 6.26
CA LEU A 129 12.66 16.91 5.97
C LEU A 129 13.17 17.00 4.53
N GLY A 130 12.55 17.79 3.65
CA GLY A 130 12.93 17.93 2.26
C GLY A 130 12.20 17.00 1.28
N PHE A 131 11.13 16.33 1.73
CA PHE A 131 10.29 15.57 0.83
C PHE A 131 9.53 16.48 -0.14
N ILE A 132 9.46 16.07 -1.39
CA ILE A 132 8.70 16.76 -2.46
C ILE A 132 7.51 15.90 -2.90
N GLU A 133 6.40 16.54 -3.21
CA GLU A 133 5.21 15.86 -3.74
C GLU A 133 5.46 15.40 -5.19
N THR A 134 5.25 14.11 -5.47
CA THR A 134 5.47 13.50 -6.78
C THR A 134 4.18 12.96 -7.40
N GLY A 135 3.08 12.95 -6.66
CA GLY A 135 1.79 12.50 -7.14
C GLY A 135 0.78 12.29 -6.03
N ALA A 136 -0.30 11.59 -6.35
CA ALA A 136 -1.29 11.23 -5.36
C ALA A 136 -1.92 9.86 -5.62
N GLN A 137 -2.45 9.27 -4.56
CA GLN A 137 -3.19 8.02 -4.58
C GLN A 137 -4.59 8.24 -3.99
N LEU A 138 -5.59 7.72 -4.67
CA LEU A 138 -6.98 7.80 -4.26
C LEU A 138 -7.42 6.46 -3.66
N SER A 139 -8.04 6.50 -2.49
CA SER A 139 -8.78 5.35 -1.98
C SER A 139 -10.21 5.45 -2.45
N LEU A 140 -10.70 4.37 -3.02
CA LEU A 140 -12.05 4.26 -3.54
C LEU A 140 -12.80 3.17 -2.79
N GLN A 141 -14.09 3.40 -2.56
CA GLN A 141 -15.01 2.45 -1.95
C GLN A 141 -16.22 2.22 -2.85
N TRP A 142 -16.62 0.98 -2.94
CA TRP A 142 -17.88 0.57 -3.56
C TRP A 142 -18.76 -0.12 -2.52
N ARG A 143 -20.07 0.11 -2.63
CA ARG A 143 -21.10 -0.60 -1.86
C ARG A 143 -22.12 -1.18 -2.83
N ALA A 144 -22.60 -2.38 -2.55
CA ALA A 144 -23.62 -3.03 -3.37
C ALA A 144 -24.88 -2.15 -3.48
N ARG A 145 -25.18 -1.73 -4.70
CA ARG A 145 -26.38 -0.98 -5.07
C ARG A 145 -26.88 -1.50 -6.41
N GLY A 146 -27.72 -2.52 -6.37
CA GLY A 146 -28.21 -3.15 -7.60
C GLY A 146 -27.21 -4.09 -8.27
N LYS A 147 -27.57 -4.59 -9.45
CA LYS A 147 -26.78 -5.56 -10.21
C LYS A 147 -25.72 -4.84 -11.04
N LEU A 148 -24.47 -5.24 -10.87
CA LEU A 148 -23.40 -4.82 -11.77
C LEU A 148 -23.44 -5.64 -13.06
N GLU A 149 -23.23 -4.97 -14.18
CA GLU A 149 -23.21 -5.62 -15.49
C GLU A 149 -21.83 -5.47 -16.16
N ALA A 150 -21.37 -6.56 -16.73
CA ALA A 150 -20.25 -6.58 -17.65
C ALA A 150 -20.77 -6.70 -19.09
N PRO A 151 -20.06 -6.14 -20.07
CA PRO A 151 -20.42 -6.37 -21.47
C PRO A 151 -20.38 -7.85 -21.79
N PRO A 152 -21.28 -8.36 -22.66
CA PRO A 152 -21.26 -9.75 -23.08
C PRO A 152 -19.93 -10.04 -23.80
N MET A 153 -19.21 -11.03 -23.31
CA MET A 153 -17.93 -11.49 -23.85
C MET A 153 -17.94 -13.02 -23.92
N PRO A 154 -18.59 -13.61 -24.92
CA PRO A 154 -18.83 -15.07 -24.98
C PRO A 154 -17.55 -15.91 -24.96
N ALA A 155 -16.46 -15.39 -25.52
CA ALA A 155 -15.16 -16.07 -25.55
C ALA A 155 -14.33 -15.84 -24.26
N LEU A 156 -14.77 -14.98 -23.34
CA LEU A 156 -14.06 -14.69 -22.11
C LEU A 156 -14.55 -15.59 -20.97
N ARG A 157 -13.67 -16.39 -20.43
CA ARG A 157 -13.89 -17.16 -19.21
C ARG A 157 -13.15 -16.49 -18.03
N ILE A 158 -13.83 -16.35 -16.91
CA ILE A 158 -13.22 -15.92 -15.65
C ILE A 158 -13.30 -17.11 -14.68
N ARG A 159 -12.16 -17.46 -14.10
CA ARG A 159 -12.03 -18.55 -13.13
C ARG A 159 -11.18 -18.14 -11.95
N ALA A 160 -11.35 -18.83 -10.82
CA ALA A 160 -10.43 -18.74 -9.72
C ALA A 160 -9.03 -19.26 -10.14
N ALA A 161 -8.01 -18.58 -9.68
CA ALA A 161 -6.64 -19.04 -9.82
C ALA A 161 -6.33 -20.07 -8.73
N ALA A 162 -5.48 -21.04 -9.06
CA ALA A 162 -4.96 -22.04 -8.13
C ALA A 162 -3.44 -21.88 -8.00
N ALA A 163 -2.81 -22.54 -7.03
CA ALA A 163 -1.36 -22.43 -6.78
C ALA A 163 -0.50 -22.72 -8.04
N LYS A 164 -0.94 -23.65 -8.89
CA LYS A 164 -0.30 -23.95 -10.19
C LYS A 164 -0.27 -22.76 -11.16
N ASP A 165 -1.14 -21.76 -10.95
CA ASP A 165 -1.21 -20.56 -11.80
C ASP A 165 -0.23 -19.46 -11.36
N ALA A 166 0.53 -19.66 -10.27
CA ALA A 166 1.44 -18.64 -9.73
C ALA A 166 2.39 -18.09 -10.80
N GLY A 167 3.02 -18.95 -11.61
CA GLY A 167 3.89 -18.54 -12.70
C GLY A 167 3.16 -17.79 -13.82
N VAL A 168 1.88 -18.07 -14.05
CA VAL A 168 1.03 -17.33 -15.00
C VAL A 168 0.75 -15.94 -14.48
N LEU A 169 0.37 -15.80 -13.21
CA LEU A 169 0.08 -14.51 -12.58
C LEU A 169 1.33 -13.63 -12.54
N THR A 170 2.50 -14.20 -12.22
CA THR A 170 3.77 -13.46 -12.23
C THR A 170 4.07 -12.87 -13.61
N ARG A 171 3.94 -13.68 -14.67
CA ARG A 171 4.10 -13.20 -16.06
C ARG A 171 3.08 -12.13 -16.43
N LEU A 172 1.79 -12.36 -16.11
CA LEU A 172 0.74 -11.38 -16.37
C LEU A 172 1.02 -10.05 -15.67
N SER A 173 1.49 -10.09 -14.41
CA SER A 173 1.85 -8.88 -13.69
C SER A 173 3.02 -8.16 -14.36
N THR A 174 4.10 -8.89 -14.66
CA THR A 174 5.27 -8.33 -15.33
C THR A 174 4.91 -7.67 -16.66
N ASP A 175 4.17 -8.39 -17.52
CA ASP A 175 3.83 -7.91 -18.86
C ASP A 175 2.81 -6.77 -18.84
N ALA A 176 1.87 -6.82 -17.90
CA ALA A 176 0.86 -5.76 -17.76
C ALA A 176 1.45 -4.45 -17.24
N TRP A 177 2.48 -4.49 -16.40
CA TRP A 177 3.07 -3.30 -15.81
C TRP A 177 4.38 -2.86 -16.48
N ALA A 178 4.83 -3.58 -17.50
CA ALA A 178 6.03 -3.22 -18.25
C ALA A 178 5.93 -1.76 -18.77
N GLY A 179 6.88 -0.92 -18.35
CA GLY A 179 6.94 0.50 -18.74
C GLY A 179 5.86 1.42 -18.15
N ALA A 180 5.07 0.93 -17.20
CA ALA A 180 4.09 1.78 -16.51
C ALA A 180 4.79 2.60 -15.41
N PRO A 181 4.70 3.94 -15.43
CA PRO A 181 5.27 4.78 -14.39
C PRO A 181 4.55 4.53 -13.05
N ASP A 182 5.28 4.56 -11.94
CA ASP A 182 4.76 4.45 -10.57
C ASP A 182 4.04 3.14 -10.21
N THR A 183 4.09 2.13 -11.06
CA THR A 183 3.54 0.80 -10.84
C THR A 183 4.64 -0.25 -10.85
N PHE A 184 4.55 -1.21 -9.95
CA PHE A 184 5.47 -2.33 -9.88
C PHE A 184 4.70 -3.61 -10.11
N ALA A 185 5.26 -4.47 -10.96
CA ALA A 185 4.76 -5.83 -11.10
C ALA A 185 4.87 -6.55 -9.75
N SER A 186 3.84 -7.31 -9.41
CA SER A 186 3.89 -8.18 -8.22
C SER A 186 4.99 -9.23 -8.41
N ARG A 187 5.80 -9.40 -7.37
CA ARG A 187 6.90 -10.35 -7.37
C ARG A 187 6.39 -11.78 -7.22
N ALA A 188 7.21 -12.74 -7.59
CA ALA A 188 6.85 -14.15 -7.48
C ALA A 188 6.52 -14.58 -6.04
N ASP A 189 7.24 -14.04 -5.05
CA ASP A 189 6.97 -14.28 -3.63
C ASP A 189 5.63 -13.67 -3.17
N GLU A 190 5.29 -12.47 -3.62
CA GLU A 190 3.98 -11.84 -3.35
C GLU A 190 2.82 -12.60 -4.00
N ILE A 191 3.03 -13.04 -5.24
CA ILE A 191 2.07 -13.89 -5.94
C ILE A 191 1.89 -15.24 -5.22
N ALA A 192 2.98 -15.85 -4.73
CA ALA A 192 2.91 -17.10 -3.98
C ALA A 192 2.07 -16.95 -2.69
N GLN A 193 2.15 -15.81 -2.01
CA GLN A 193 1.35 -15.51 -0.82
C GLN A 193 -0.16 -15.48 -1.11
N LEU A 194 -0.59 -15.23 -2.34
CA LEU A 194 -2.02 -15.31 -2.71
C LEU A 194 -2.62 -16.71 -2.51
N PHE A 195 -1.80 -17.73 -2.42
CA PHE A 195 -2.24 -19.13 -2.28
C PHE A 195 -1.95 -19.73 -0.91
N GLY A 196 -1.20 -19.04 -0.05
CA GLY A 196 -0.80 -19.51 1.28
C GLY A 196 -1.62 -18.93 2.44
N GLU A 197 -2.36 -17.85 2.21
CA GLU A 197 -3.08 -17.14 3.27
C GLU A 197 -4.60 -17.24 3.06
N GLU A 198 -5.32 -17.48 4.16
CA GLU A 198 -6.78 -17.50 4.16
C GLU A 198 -7.36 -16.13 3.74
N GLY A 199 -8.47 -16.16 3.03
CA GLY A 199 -9.15 -14.95 2.55
C GLY A 199 -8.50 -14.28 1.32
N ARG A 200 -7.46 -14.84 0.72
CA ARG A 200 -6.92 -14.32 -0.54
C ARG A 200 -7.82 -14.69 -1.72
N VAL A 201 -8.00 -13.72 -2.62
CA VAL A 201 -8.80 -13.87 -3.83
C VAL A 201 -7.91 -13.63 -5.03
N ALA A 202 -7.89 -14.59 -5.95
CA ALA A 202 -7.21 -14.44 -7.24
C ALA A 202 -8.11 -14.99 -8.38
N LEU A 203 -8.32 -14.18 -9.41
CA LEU A 203 -9.14 -14.54 -10.58
C LEU A 203 -8.30 -14.34 -11.84
N ILE A 204 -8.45 -15.24 -12.81
CA ILE A 204 -7.84 -15.13 -14.14
C ILE A 204 -8.94 -14.97 -15.18
N ALA A 205 -8.78 -14.02 -16.08
CA ALA A 205 -9.56 -13.87 -17.29
C ALA A 205 -8.78 -14.48 -18.46
N GLU A 206 -9.38 -15.43 -19.15
CA GLU A 206 -8.77 -16.17 -20.26
C GLU A 206 -9.70 -16.27 -21.46
N SER A 207 -9.15 -16.35 -22.66
CA SER A 207 -9.84 -16.66 -23.89
C SER A 207 -9.04 -17.72 -24.65
N GLU A 208 -9.70 -18.77 -25.12
CA GLU A 208 -9.05 -19.90 -25.79
C GLU A 208 -7.86 -20.45 -24.98
N SER A 209 -8.04 -20.56 -23.67
CA SER A 209 -7.02 -20.97 -22.70
C SER A 209 -5.78 -20.04 -22.59
N LYS A 210 -5.82 -18.87 -23.23
CA LYS A 210 -4.78 -17.86 -23.10
C LYS A 210 -5.15 -16.86 -22.01
N PRO A 211 -4.33 -16.68 -20.95
CA PRO A 211 -4.58 -15.70 -19.91
C PRO A 211 -4.37 -14.28 -20.46
N LEU A 212 -5.34 -13.40 -20.23
CA LEU A 212 -5.38 -12.03 -20.75
C LEU A 212 -5.27 -10.98 -19.64
N GLY A 213 -5.58 -11.36 -18.42
CA GLY A 213 -5.54 -10.48 -17.27
C GLY A 213 -5.96 -11.21 -16.00
N TYR A 214 -5.81 -10.54 -14.87
CA TYR A 214 -6.17 -11.07 -13.56
C TYR A 214 -6.65 -9.99 -12.60
N LEU A 215 -7.29 -10.43 -11.52
CA LEU A 215 -7.58 -9.65 -10.34
C LEU A 215 -7.03 -10.38 -9.13
N ALA A 216 -6.36 -9.67 -8.23
CA ALA A 216 -5.91 -10.19 -6.94
C ALA A 216 -6.39 -9.27 -5.81
N GLY A 217 -6.72 -9.86 -4.66
CA GLY A 217 -7.23 -9.13 -3.52
C GLY A 217 -7.31 -9.96 -2.26
N VAL A 218 -7.96 -9.41 -1.24
CA VAL A 218 -8.15 -10.04 0.07
C VAL A 218 -9.59 -9.86 0.53
N GLN A 219 -10.18 -10.91 1.06
CA GLN A 219 -11.51 -10.89 1.64
C GLN A 219 -11.46 -10.29 3.05
N LEU A 220 -12.20 -9.25 3.31
CA LEU A 220 -12.32 -8.54 4.57
C LEU A 220 -13.77 -8.65 5.07
N GLY A 221 -14.13 -9.81 5.60
CA GLY A 221 -15.52 -10.15 5.90
C GLY A 221 -16.37 -10.19 4.62
N ARG A 222 -17.34 -9.27 4.47
CA ARG A 222 -18.19 -9.13 3.26
C ARG A 222 -17.74 -7.97 2.35
N THR A 223 -16.51 -7.54 2.49
CA THR A 223 -15.88 -6.48 1.69
C THR A 223 -14.64 -7.03 1.01
N LEU A 224 -14.50 -6.84 -0.29
CA LEU A 224 -13.30 -7.23 -1.04
C LEU A 224 -12.30 -6.08 -1.08
N GLY A 225 -11.12 -6.29 -0.54
CA GLY A 225 -9.96 -5.42 -0.78
C GLY A 225 -9.32 -5.78 -2.11
N ILE A 226 -9.54 -4.98 -3.15
CA ILE A 226 -8.93 -5.20 -4.47
C ILE A 226 -7.51 -4.64 -4.45
N GLY A 227 -6.51 -5.51 -4.48
CA GLY A 227 -5.10 -5.15 -4.50
C GLY A 227 -4.59 -4.82 -5.89
N GLU A 228 -4.96 -5.64 -6.87
CA GLU A 228 -4.47 -5.48 -8.23
C GLU A 228 -5.51 -5.92 -9.26
N VAL A 229 -5.62 -5.16 -10.35
CA VAL A 229 -6.36 -5.52 -11.56
C VAL A 229 -5.45 -5.26 -12.75
N ALA A 230 -5.01 -6.30 -13.40
CA ALA A 230 -4.08 -6.21 -14.52
C ALA A 230 -4.66 -6.84 -15.78
N VAL A 231 -4.47 -6.16 -16.91
CA VAL A 231 -4.85 -6.65 -18.25
C VAL A 231 -3.69 -6.39 -19.19
N LEU A 232 -3.30 -7.40 -19.96
CA LEU A 232 -2.23 -7.27 -20.94
C LEU A 232 -2.48 -6.08 -21.88
N PRO A 233 -1.45 -5.28 -22.22
CA PRO A 233 -1.61 -4.07 -23.03
C PRO A 233 -2.41 -4.26 -24.32
N ALA A 234 -2.13 -5.32 -25.07
CA ALA A 234 -2.83 -5.64 -26.33
C ALA A 234 -4.33 -5.95 -26.18
N PHE A 235 -4.80 -6.22 -24.96
CA PHE A 235 -6.19 -6.59 -24.67
C PHE A 235 -6.93 -5.53 -23.81
N ARG A 236 -6.31 -4.40 -23.52
CA ARG A 236 -6.94 -3.29 -22.81
C ARG A 236 -8.08 -2.67 -23.63
N ARG A 237 -8.96 -1.93 -22.97
CA ARG A 237 -10.12 -1.22 -23.57
C ARG A 237 -11.17 -2.15 -24.21
N ARG A 238 -11.08 -3.46 -23.96
CA ARG A 238 -12.05 -4.46 -24.46
C ARG A 238 -13.03 -4.94 -23.39
N GLY A 239 -13.10 -4.28 -22.21
CA GLY A 239 -14.03 -4.66 -21.14
C GLY A 239 -13.53 -5.71 -20.14
N ILE A 240 -12.34 -6.33 -20.36
CA ILE A 240 -11.82 -7.42 -19.52
C ILE A 240 -11.69 -7.02 -18.05
N GLY A 241 -11.10 -5.84 -17.77
CA GLY A 241 -10.97 -5.34 -16.40
C GLY A 241 -12.34 -5.14 -15.73
N ARG A 242 -13.34 -4.64 -16.48
CA ARG A 242 -14.72 -4.53 -15.98
C ARG A 242 -15.30 -5.90 -15.66
N ALA A 243 -15.12 -6.87 -16.55
CA ALA A 243 -15.63 -8.22 -16.35
C ALA A 243 -15.02 -8.90 -15.12
N LEU A 244 -13.70 -8.76 -14.91
CA LEU A 244 -13.01 -9.25 -13.70
C LEU A 244 -13.59 -8.65 -12.42
N ILE A 245 -13.76 -7.31 -12.37
CA ILE A 245 -14.28 -6.62 -11.19
C ILE A 245 -15.74 -7.00 -10.94
N VAL A 246 -16.59 -7.01 -11.98
CA VAL A 246 -17.99 -7.42 -11.85
C VAL A 246 -18.11 -8.86 -11.37
N HIS A 247 -17.24 -9.76 -11.88
CA HIS A 247 -17.21 -11.14 -11.41
C HIS A 247 -16.81 -11.24 -9.93
N ALA A 248 -15.78 -10.51 -9.51
CA ALA A 248 -15.30 -10.49 -8.13
C ALA A 248 -16.34 -9.94 -7.16
N LEU A 249 -17.15 -8.96 -7.59
CA LEU A 249 -18.12 -8.27 -6.72
C LEU A 249 -19.51 -8.94 -6.66
N ARG A 250 -19.73 -10.06 -7.34
CA ARG A 250 -21.08 -10.67 -7.47
C ARG A 250 -21.78 -10.96 -6.14
N ASN A 251 -21.00 -11.36 -5.14
CA ASN A 251 -21.52 -11.74 -3.82
C ASN A 251 -21.05 -10.82 -2.70
N GLU A 252 -20.40 -9.72 -3.05
CA GLU A 252 -19.83 -8.79 -2.09
C GLU A 252 -20.84 -7.70 -1.68
N GLN A 253 -20.75 -7.24 -0.45
CA GLN A 253 -21.51 -6.07 0.04
C GLN A 253 -20.72 -4.78 -0.15
N GLY A 254 -19.41 -4.86 -0.26
CA GLY A 254 -18.53 -3.73 -0.45
C GLY A 254 -17.22 -4.12 -1.11
N ALA A 255 -16.52 -3.12 -1.60
CA ALA A 255 -15.14 -3.26 -2.02
C ALA A 255 -14.37 -1.97 -1.75
N VAL A 256 -13.07 -2.12 -1.53
CA VAL A 256 -12.12 -1.02 -1.38
C VAL A 256 -10.92 -1.24 -2.28
N LEU A 257 -10.37 -0.18 -2.81
CA LEU A 257 -9.13 -0.22 -3.57
C LEU A 257 -8.37 1.10 -3.48
N SER A 258 -7.13 1.08 -3.92
CA SER A 258 -6.33 2.29 -4.13
C SER A 258 -5.89 2.40 -5.58
N VAL A 259 -5.90 3.62 -6.12
CA VAL A 259 -5.50 3.89 -7.50
C VAL A 259 -4.69 5.17 -7.58
N SER A 260 -3.66 5.21 -8.43
CA SER A 260 -2.93 6.46 -8.71
C SER A 260 -3.89 7.50 -9.31
N GLU A 261 -3.80 8.74 -8.84
CA GLU A 261 -4.59 9.85 -9.37
C GLU A 261 -4.31 10.08 -10.86
N ALA A 262 -3.09 9.80 -11.30
CA ALA A 262 -2.67 9.90 -12.70
C ALA A 262 -3.26 8.79 -13.59
N ASN A 263 -3.71 7.64 -13.01
CA ASN A 263 -4.28 6.53 -13.78
C ASN A 263 -5.73 6.80 -14.18
N GLN A 264 -5.93 7.74 -15.09
CA GLN A 264 -7.25 8.14 -15.57
C GLN A 264 -8.09 6.97 -16.14
N PRO A 265 -7.54 6.03 -16.92
CA PRO A 265 -8.33 4.90 -17.44
C PRO A 265 -8.90 4.01 -16.33
N ALA A 266 -8.13 3.70 -15.31
CA ALA A 266 -8.60 2.89 -14.18
C ALA A 266 -9.63 3.66 -13.34
N ARG A 267 -9.39 4.94 -13.08
CA ARG A 267 -10.35 5.81 -12.36
C ARG A 267 -11.70 5.87 -13.06
N ALA A 268 -11.71 6.09 -14.38
CA ALA A 268 -12.94 6.09 -15.18
C ALA A 268 -13.69 4.75 -15.11
N LEU A 269 -12.95 3.63 -15.15
CA LEU A 269 -13.53 2.30 -14.98
C LEU A 269 -14.19 2.14 -13.61
N TYR A 270 -13.48 2.44 -12.53
CA TYR A 270 -14.02 2.32 -11.17
C TYR A 270 -15.21 3.23 -10.93
N GLN A 271 -15.15 4.47 -11.41
CA GLN A 271 -16.25 5.43 -11.32
C GLN A 271 -17.49 4.93 -12.07
N SER A 272 -17.32 4.33 -13.27
CA SER A 272 -18.42 3.73 -14.05
C SER A 272 -19.05 2.50 -13.40
N LEU A 273 -18.36 1.87 -12.43
CA LEU A 273 -18.85 0.78 -11.60
C LEU A 273 -19.45 1.26 -10.27
N GLY A 274 -19.49 2.56 -10.03
CA GLY A 274 -20.07 3.15 -8.82
C GLY A 274 -19.12 3.21 -7.62
N PHE A 275 -17.80 3.07 -7.82
CA PHE A 275 -16.83 3.38 -6.80
C PHE A 275 -16.80 4.90 -6.54
N VAL A 276 -16.75 5.27 -5.27
CA VAL A 276 -16.64 6.66 -4.82
C VAL A 276 -15.33 6.88 -4.08
N GLN A 277 -14.74 8.05 -4.26
CA GLN A 277 -13.52 8.43 -3.56
C GLN A 277 -13.81 8.69 -2.08
N THR A 278 -13.00 8.13 -1.20
CA THR A 278 -13.08 8.31 0.24
C THR A 278 -11.92 9.11 0.81
N THR A 279 -10.73 8.93 0.26
CA THR A 279 -9.51 9.59 0.76
C THR A 279 -8.56 9.86 -0.41
N ARG A 280 -7.88 11.00 -0.34
CA ARG A 280 -6.74 11.32 -1.18
C ARG A 280 -5.48 11.34 -0.33
N ARG A 281 -4.42 10.71 -0.82
CA ARG A 281 -3.09 10.72 -0.20
C ARG A 281 -2.09 11.28 -1.17
N VAL A 282 -1.38 12.30 -0.77
CA VAL A 282 -0.23 12.78 -1.54
C VAL A 282 0.92 11.79 -1.38
N VAL A 283 1.60 11.53 -2.47
CA VAL A 283 2.82 10.73 -2.53
C VAL A 283 3.99 11.68 -2.51
N LEU A 284 4.91 11.49 -1.57
CA LEU A 284 6.08 12.34 -1.42
C LEU A 284 7.34 11.48 -1.50
N GLU A 285 8.39 12.06 -2.07
CA GLU A 285 9.71 11.45 -2.17
C GLU A 285 10.78 12.37 -1.62
N LEU A 286 11.72 11.79 -0.90
CA LEU A 286 13.00 12.39 -0.57
C LEU A 286 14.08 11.67 -1.37
N ARG A 287 14.79 12.39 -2.20
CA ARG A 287 15.92 11.88 -2.96
C ARG A 287 17.23 12.21 -2.27
N PRO A 288 18.22 11.31 -2.32
CA PRO A 288 19.56 11.64 -1.85
C PRO A 288 20.04 12.92 -2.53
N LYS A 289 20.79 13.74 -1.78
CA LYS A 289 21.52 14.85 -2.42
C LYS A 289 22.55 14.22 -3.35
N GLU A 290 22.60 14.68 -4.59
CA GLU A 290 23.68 14.31 -5.49
C GLU A 290 24.99 14.70 -4.80
N ALA A 291 25.94 13.75 -4.74
CA ALA A 291 27.26 14.04 -4.29
C ALA A 291 27.88 15.01 -5.31
N GLY A 292 27.99 16.30 -4.93
CA GLY A 292 28.66 17.32 -5.73
C GLY A 292 30.17 17.06 -5.84
#